data_202281764c68eafa4ed42538cacefe0f
#
_entry.id   202281764c68eafa4ed42538cacefe0f
#
_cell.length_a   1.000
_cell.length_b   1.000
_cell.length_c   1.000
_cell.angle_alpha   90.00
_cell.angle_beta   90.00
_cell.angle_gamma   90.00
#
_symmetry.space_group_name_H-M   'P 1'
#
loop_
_entity.id
_entity.type
_entity.pdbx_description
1 polymer ?
#
loop_
_entity_poly.entity_id
_entity_poly.type
_entity_poly.pdbx_seq_one_letter_code
_entity_poly.pdbx_strand_id
1 'polypeptide(L)'
;VNPEDKRYQSMIGKILILPILGRELPLIGDNYVDTSFGSGALKVTPAHDPNDFELGRRHSLDLINVMNPDGSMNEQAGATYKGMDRFACRKQLVNDLKEQNFLVNVETHVHSVGHCYRCHTVVEPYVSKQWFVKTKPLAKPAIEAVRNGSIRIVPKFWENTYFDWKENIRDWCISRQIWWGHQIPAWNCKVCGEITVARE
;
A
#
# COMPACT_ATOMS: atom_id res chain seq x y z
N VAL A 1 15.63 -5.42 -3.55
CA VAL A 1 16.29 -6.65 -4.05
C VAL A 1 16.25 -7.74 -2.98
N ASN A 2 16.36 -9.00 -3.38
CA ASN A 2 16.49 -10.09 -2.43
C ASN A 2 17.92 -10.13 -1.84
N PRO A 3 18.10 -10.24 -0.51
CA PRO A 3 19.43 -10.27 0.11
C PRO A 3 20.31 -11.47 -0.31
N GLU A 4 19.70 -12.56 -0.78
CA GLU A 4 20.41 -13.74 -1.25
C GLU A 4 20.80 -13.65 -2.74
N ASP A 5 20.31 -12.64 -3.45
CA ASP A 5 20.63 -12.45 -4.87
C ASP A 5 22.05 -11.91 -5.05
N LYS A 6 22.95 -12.77 -5.47
CA LYS A 6 24.37 -12.44 -5.67
C LYS A 6 24.61 -11.28 -6.65
N ARG A 7 23.67 -11.01 -7.57
CA ARG A 7 23.78 -9.91 -8.54
C ARG A 7 23.75 -8.53 -7.85
N TYR A 8 23.02 -8.41 -6.75
CA TYR A 8 22.74 -7.14 -6.10
C TYR A 8 23.23 -7.06 -4.66
N GLN A 9 23.65 -8.17 -4.05
CA GLN A 9 24.04 -8.25 -2.64
C GLN A 9 25.07 -7.20 -2.23
N SER A 10 26.09 -6.96 -3.06
CA SER A 10 27.14 -5.95 -2.80
C SER A 10 26.66 -4.50 -2.95
N MET A 11 25.45 -4.30 -3.46
CA MET A 11 24.86 -3.00 -3.70
C MET A 11 23.89 -2.58 -2.58
N ILE A 12 23.44 -3.50 -1.73
CA ILE A 12 22.52 -3.21 -0.64
C ILE A 12 23.11 -2.12 0.27
N GLY A 13 22.30 -1.12 0.61
CA GLY A 13 22.72 0.06 1.37
C GLY A 13 23.27 1.21 0.52
N LYS A 14 23.47 1.03 -0.78
CA LYS A 14 23.83 2.13 -1.69
C LYS A 14 22.61 2.97 -2.06
N ILE A 15 22.88 4.19 -2.50
CA ILE A 15 21.86 5.11 -3.04
C ILE A 15 21.87 4.99 -4.56
N LEU A 16 20.67 4.85 -5.12
CA LEU A 16 20.40 4.90 -6.55
C LEU A 16 19.75 6.23 -6.91
N ILE A 17 19.93 6.66 -8.14
CA ILE A 17 19.27 7.87 -8.65
C ILE A 17 18.13 7.46 -9.58
N LEU A 18 16.91 7.88 -9.25
CA LEU A 18 15.74 7.67 -10.10
C LEU A 18 15.91 8.50 -11.39
N PRO A 19 15.91 7.87 -12.56
CA PRO A 19 15.98 8.60 -13.83
C PRO A 19 14.91 9.70 -13.93
N ILE A 20 15.18 10.72 -14.74
CA ILE A 20 14.30 11.87 -15.03
C ILE A 20 14.10 12.80 -13.83
N LEU A 21 13.76 12.28 -12.66
CA LEU A 21 13.50 13.10 -11.47
C LEU A 21 14.76 13.39 -10.62
N GLY A 22 15.82 12.62 -10.79
CA GLY A 22 17.04 12.78 -9.98
C GLY A 22 16.87 12.44 -8.50
N ARG A 23 15.75 11.80 -8.12
CA ARG A 23 15.46 11.46 -6.72
C ARG A 23 16.36 10.32 -6.25
N GLU A 24 16.89 10.47 -5.05
CA GLU A 24 17.65 9.42 -4.37
C GLU A 24 16.73 8.30 -3.88
N LEU A 25 17.12 7.05 -4.14
CA LEU A 25 16.43 5.85 -3.72
C LEU A 25 17.40 4.93 -2.97
N PRO A 26 17.14 4.55 -1.71
CA PRO A 26 17.95 3.56 -1.02
C PRO A 26 17.74 2.17 -1.64
N LEU A 27 18.81 1.44 -1.91
CA LEU A 27 18.73 0.04 -2.30
C LEU A 27 18.64 -0.83 -1.05
N ILE A 28 17.46 -1.37 -0.79
CA ILE A 28 17.16 -2.19 0.38
C ILE A 28 17.13 -3.69 0.03
N GLY A 29 17.45 -4.53 1.03
CA GLY A 29 17.29 -5.98 0.94
C GLY A 29 16.01 -6.44 1.61
N ASP A 30 15.17 -7.21 0.92
CA ASP A 30 13.95 -7.80 1.49
C ASP A 30 13.63 -9.14 0.80
N ASN A 31 13.31 -10.17 1.59
CA ASN A 31 12.99 -11.52 1.10
C ASN A 31 11.66 -11.59 0.33
N TYR A 32 10.87 -10.51 0.36
CA TYR A 32 9.67 -10.38 -0.47
C TYR A 32 9.97 -10.40 -1.97
N VAL A 33 11.17 -9.98 -2.36
CA VAL A 33 11.53 -9.87 -3.79
C VAL A 33 11.88 -11.23 -4.36
N ASP A 34 11.14 -11.64 -5.39
CA ASP A 34 11.40 -12.87 -6.16
C ASP A 34 12.57 -12.65 -7.11
N THR A 35 13.64 -13.44 -6.95
CA THR A 35 14.87 -13.37 -7.75
C THR A 35 14.68 -13.86 -9.19
N SER A 36 13.62 -14.63 -9.43
CA SER A 36 13.30 -15.22 -10.74
C SER A 36 12.36 -14.33 -11.58
N PHE A 37 11.72 -13.34 -10.97
CA PHE A 37 10.80 -12.46 -11.68
C PHE A 37 11.49 -11.21 -12.24
N GLY A 38 11.37 -11.00 -13.56
CA GLY A 38 11.94 -9.86 -14.26
C GLY A 38 13.46 -9.73 -14.04
N SER A 39 13.91 -8.57 -13.61
CA SER A 39 15.32 -8.31 -13.29
C SER A 39 15.75 -8.82 -11.92
N GLY A 40 14.81 -9.22 -11.05
CA GLY A 40 15.07 -9.49 -9.62
C GLY A 40 15.23 -8.21 -8.77
N ALA A 41 14.96 -7.04 -9.35
CA ALA A 41 14.96 -5.77 -8.64
C ALA A 41 13.56 -5.13 -8.72
N LEU A 42 12.97 -4.84 -7.56
CA LEU A 42 11.65 -4.25 -7.42
C LEU A 42 11.79 -2.76 -7.07
N LYS A 43 11.10 -1.89 -7.83
CA LYS A 43 10.92 -0.49 -7.44
C LYS A 43 9.73 -0.39 -6.48
N VAL A 44 9.97 0.11 -5.29
CA VAL A 44 8.97 0.21 -4.22
C VAL A 44 8.35 1.61 -4.20
N THR A 45 7.02 1.68 -4.23
CA THR A 45 6.22 2.91 -4.13
C THR A 45 5.18 2.81 -3.01
N PRO A 46 5.57 3.06 -1.76
CA PRO A 46 4.72 2.78 -0.59
C PRO A 46 3.38 3.52 -0.58
N ALA A 47 3.27 4.65 -1.27
CA ALA A 47 2.03 5.42 -1.32
C ALA A 47 0.99 4.88 -2.33
N HIS A 48 1.38 3.96 -3.24
CA HIS A 48 0.55 3.57 -4.38
C HIS A 48 0.40 2.06 -4.58
N ASP A 49 0.90 1.25 -3.68
CA ASP A 49 0.71 -0.20 -3.68
C ASP A 49 0.62 -0.74 -2.25
N PRO A 50 -0.34 -1.63 -1.92
CA PRO A 50 -0.48 -2.19 -0.58
C PRO A 50 0.71 -3.03 -0.11
N ASN A 51 1.36 -3.77 -0.99
CA ASN A 51 2.53 -4.58 -0.65
C ASN A 51 3.75 -3.68 -0.44
N ASP A 52 3.91 -2.68 -1.30
CA ASP A 52 4.95 -1.67 -1.17
C ASP A 52 4.77 -0.82 0.10
N PHE A 53 3.52 -0.58 0.53
CA PHE A 53 3.23 0.07 1.80
C PHE A 53 3.77 -0.72 3.00
N GLU A 54 3.57 -2.05 3.00
CA GLU A 54 4.12 -2.91 4.06
C GLU A 54 5.65 -2.98 4.02
N LEU A 55 6.25 -3.00 2.82
CA LEU A 55 7.71 -2.88 2.64
C LEU A 55 8.20 -1.53 3.18
N GLY A 56 7.54 -0.44 2.81
CA GLY A 56 7.85 0.91 3.26
C GLY A 56 7.81 1.02 4.78
N ARG A 57 6.83 0.41 5.43
CA ARG A 57 6.71 0.39 6.88
C ARG A 57 7.84 -0.40 7.56
N ARG A 58 8.23 -1.56 7.00
CA ARG A 58 9.32 -2.38 7.54
C ARG A 58 10.68 -1.69 7.45
N HIS A 59 10.90 -0.97 6.38
CA HIS A 59 12.18 -0.30 6.09
C HIS A 59 12.17 1.21 6.35
N SER A 60 11.09 1.73 6.96
CA SER A 60 10.93 3.17 7.27
C SER A 60 11.14 4.07 6.04
N LEU A 61 10.60 3.65 4.89
CA LEU A 61 10.66 4.43 3.65
C LEU A 61 9.62 5.55 3.64
N ASP A 62 9.93 6.63 2.95
CA ASP A 62 9.01 7.76 2.77
C ASP A 62 7.75 7.38 1.97
N LEU A 63 6.61 7.91 2.39
CA LEU A 63 5.34 7.81 1.69
C LEU A 63 5.21 8.95 0.67
N ILE A 64 5.80 8.78 -0.50
CA ILE A 64 5.77 9.79 -1.55
C ILE A 64 4.55 9.56 -2.43
N ASN A 65 3.52 10.37 -2.24
CA ASN A 65 2.33 10.37 -3.06
C ASN A 65 2.53 11.27 -4.28
N VAL A 66 2.38 10.72 -5.49
CA VAL A 66 2.59 11.43 -6.76
C VAL A 66 1.30 11.82 -7.47
N MET A 67 0.11 11.53 -6.89
CA MET A 67 -1.19 11.85 -7.49
C MET A 67 -2.03 12.74 -6.58
N ASN A 68 -2.92 13.50 -7.19
CA ASN A 68 -4.01 14.20 -6.54
C ASN A 68 -5.23 13.26 -6.40
N PRO A 69 -6.24 13.60 -5.56
CA PRO A 69 -7.45 12.79 -5.41
C PRO A 69 -8.26 12.58 -6.69
N ASP A 70 -8.13 13.46 -7.69
CA ASP A 70 -8.76 13.36 -9.01
C ASP A 70 -7.99 12.46 -10.00
N GLY A 71 -6.83 11.91 -9.57
CA GLY A 71 -5.97 11.06 -10.39
C GLY A 71 -5.03 11.83 -11.31
N SER A 72 -4.97 13.15 -11.24
CA SER A 72 -3.93 13.94 -11.89
C SER A 72 -2.60 13.85 -11.13
N MET A 73 -1.49 14.08 -11.82
CA MET A 73 -0.17 14.04 -11.20
C MET A 73 0.07 15.32 -10.38
N ASN A 74 0.62 15.18 -9.18
CA ASN A 74 0.92 16.31 -8.31
C ASN A 74 2.39 16.78 -8.44
N GLU A 75 2.83 17.69 -7.57
CA GLU A 75 4.18 18.25 -7.57
C GLU A 75 5.28 17.22 -7.34
N GLN A 76 4.98 16.13 -6.59
CA GLN A 76 5.95 15.07 -6.30
C GLN A 76 6.28 14.22 -7.55
N ALA A 77 5.45 14.29 -8.59
CA ALA A 77 5.74 13.66 -9.87
C ALA A 77 6.77 14.44 -10.72
N GLY A 78 7.19 15.62 -10.26
CA GLY A 78 8.11 16.50 -10.97
C GLY A 78 7.39 17.54 -11.85
N ALA A 79 8.08 18.63 -12.13
CA ALA A 79 7.50 19.77 -12.84
C ALA A 79 6.96 19.40 -14.24
N THR A 80 7.64 18.49 -14.93
CA THR A 80 7.26 18.02 -16.29
C THR A 80 5.91 17.31 -16.30
N TYR A 81 5.59 16.56 -15.24
CA TYR A 81 4.38 15.73 -15.21
C TYR A 81 3.25 16.32 -14.36
N LYS A 82 3.52 17.38 -13.58
CA LYS A 82 2.53 18.03 -12.72
C LYS A 82 1.29 18.44 -13.53
N GLY A 83 0.11 18.07 -13.03
CA GLY A 83 -1.18 18.38 -13.65
C GLY A 83 -1.59 17.46 -14.80
N MET A 84 -0.72 16.57 -15.25
CA MET A 84 -1.08 15.60 -16.30
C MET A 84 -2.05 14.54 -15.77
N ASP A 85 -2.96 14.09 -16.66
CA ASP A 85 -3.69 12.85 -16.44
C ASP A 85 -2.72 11.68 -16.31
N ARG A 86 -2.99 10.72 -15.39
CA ARG A 86 -2.09 9.59 -15.10
C ARG A 86 -1.78 8.72 -16.32
N PHE A 87 -2.72 8.54 -17.24
CA PHE A 87 -2.49 7.74 -18.45
C PHE A 87 -1.68 8.51 -19.50
N ALA A 88 -1.89 9.81 -19.60
CA ALA A 88 -1.06 10.68 -20.42
C ALA A 88 0.37 10.75 -19.87
N CYS A 89 0.52 10.90 -18.56
CA CYS A 89 1.81 10.86 -17.88
C CYS A 89 2.57 9.54 -18.13
N ARG A 90 1.88 8.39 -18.05
CA ARG A 90 2.50 7.09 -18.35
C ARG A 90 3.10 7.04 -19.75
N LYS A 91 2.37 7.51 -20.74
CA LYS A 91 2.86 7.54 -22.14
C LYS A 91 4.06 8.47 -22.29
N GLN A 92 3.97 9.66 -21.70
CA GLN A 92 5.06 10.64 -21.75
C GLN A 92 6.32 10.10 -21.06
N LEU A 93 6.18 9.54 -19.85
CA LEU A 93 7.29 8.96 -19.09
C LEU A 93 8.03 7.85 -19.88
N VAL A 94 7.28 6.97 -20.57
CA VAL A 94 7.88 5.92 -21.39
C VAL A 94 8.70 6.54 -22.55
N ASN A 95 8.19 7.60 -23.18
CA ASN A 95 8.92 8.30 -24.23
C ASN A 95 10.18 8.98 -23.69
N ASP A 96 10.09 9.66 -22.56
CA ASP A 96 11.23 10.36 -21.93
C ASP A 96 12.34 9.37 -21.53
N LEU A 97 11.95 8.20 -20.98
CA LEU A 97 12.90 7.13 -20.65
C LEU A 97 13.58 6.58 -21.90
N LYS A 98 12.84 6.47 -23.02
CA LYS A 98 13.38 6.02 -24.31
C LYS A 98 14.37 7.04 -24.88
N GLU A 99 14.02 8.33 -24.87
CA GLU A 99 14.87 9.42 -25.39
C GLU A 99 16.18 9.54 -24.59
N GLN A 100 16.13 9.29 -23.28
CA GLN A 100 17.29 9.33 -22.40
C GLN A 100 18.04 7.98 -22.32
N ASN A 101 17.67 6.99 -23.14
CA ASN A 101 18.29 5.65 -23.18
C ASN A 101 18.22 4.86 -21.85
N PHE A 102 17.22 5.14 -21.03
CA PHE A 102 16.95 4.37 -19.80
C PHE A 102 15.94 3.23 -20.03
N LEU A 103 15.17 3.25 -21.12
CA LEU A 103 14.21 2.21 -21.45
C LEU A 103 14.92 1.00 -22.08
N VAL A 104 14.90 -0.12 -21.39
CA VAL A 104 15.51 -1.38 -21.87
C VAL A 104 14.53 -2.15 -22.75
N ASN A 105 13.31 -2.38 -22.25
CA ASN A 105 12.29 -3.17 -22.94
C ASN A 105 10.88 -2.82 -22.47
N VAL A 106 9.89 -3.14 -23.31
CA VAL A 106 8.45 -3.08 -22.98
C VAL A 106 7.83 -4.42 -23.39
N GLU A 107 7.32 -5.14 -22.39
CA GLU A 107 6.69 -6.45 -22.60
C GLU A 107 5.22 -6.41 -22.21
N THR A 108 4.40 -7.21 -22.91
CA THR A 108 3.00 -7.38 -22.54
C THR A 108 2.91 -8.26 -21.30
N HIS A 109 2.25 -7.74 -20.27
CA HIS A 109 2.02 -8.46 -19.02
C HIS A 109 0.52 -8.52 -18.71
N VAL A 110 0.02 -9.75 -18.50
CA VAL A 110 -1.39 -10.00 -18.15
C VAL A 110 -1.53 -9.99 -16.64
N HIS A 111 -2.35 -9.10 -16.11
CA HIS A 111 -2.65 -9.00 -14.68
C HIS A 111 -4.07 -8.47 -14.47
N SER A 112 -4.60 -8.65 -13.26
CA SER A 112 -5.91 -8.13 -12.88
C SER A 112 -5.81 -6.65 -12.49
N VAL A 113 -6.66 -5.82 -13.10
CA VAL A 113 -6.76 -4.38 -12.80
C VAL A 113 -8.10 -4.10 -12.15
N GLY A 114 -8.08 -3.46 -10.97
CA GLY A 114 -9.29 -3.05 -10.27
C GLY A 114 -10.04 -1.94 -11.02
N HIS A 115 -11.36 -2.09 -11.13
CA HIS A 115 -12.24 -1.09 -11.73
C HIS A 115 -13.39 -0.74 -10.78
N CYS A 116 -13.81 0.51 -10.82
CA CYS A 116 -15.02 0.95 -10.13
C CYS A 116 -16.23 0.19 -10.69
N TYR A 117 -17.02 -0.46 -9.84
CA TYR A 117 -18.19 -1.22 -10.27
C TYR A 117 -19.32 -0.35 -10.85
N ARG A 118 -19.29 0.97 -10.61
CA ARG A 118 -20.29 1.91 -11.14
C ARG A 118 -19.88 2.56 -12.46
N CYS A 119 -18.69 3.14 -12.52
CA CYS A 119 -18.26 3.92 -13.69
C CYS A 119 -17.15 3.24 -14.50
N HIS A 120 -16.72 2.03 -14.09
CA HIS A 120 -15.67 1.24 -14.74
C HIS A 120 -14.31 1.93 -14.88
N THR A 121 -14.12 3.06 -14.21
CA THR A 121 -12.81 3.72 -14.15
C THR A 121 -11.81 2.85 -13.40
N VAL A 122 -10.57 2.78 -13.88
CA VAL A 122 -9.46 2.09 -13.21
C VAL A 122 -9.25 2.71 -11.83
N VAL A 123 -9.20 1.86 -10.81
CA VAL A 123 -8.92 2.26 -9.42
C VAL A 123 -7.42 2.29 -9.21
N GLU A 124 -6.93 3.43 -8.74
CA GLU A 124 -5.53 3.58 -8.34
C GLU A 124 -5.42 3.53 -6.81
N PRO A 125 -4.50 2.73 -6.24
CA PRO A 125 -4.23 2.77 -4.82
C PRO A 125 -3.73 4.15 -4.40
N TYR A 126 -4.30 4.67 -3.32
CA TYR A 126 -4.01 6.01 -2.81
C TYR A 126 -4.01 6.00 -1.28
N VAL A 127 -2.87 6.33 -0.67
CA VAL A 127 -2.75 6.38 0.79
C VAL A 127 -3.49 7.59 1.34
N SER A 128 -4.42 7.36 2.25
CA SER A 128 -5.16 8.40 2.96
C SER A 128 -5.33 8.04 4.44
N LYS A 129 -5.52 9.05 5.28
CA LYS A 129 -5.82 8.83 6.70
C LYS A 129 -7.22 8.24 6.84
N GLN A 130 -7.31 7.09 7.48
CA GLN A 130 -8.55 6.36 7.71
C GLN A 130 -8.64 5.93 9.18
N TRP A 131 -9.86 5.72 9.65
CA TRP A 131 -10.10 5.17 10.98
C TRP A 131 -10.07 3.65 10.94
N PHE A 132 -9.28 3.07 11.84
CA PHE A 132 -9.15 1.62 11.99
C PHE A 132 -9.47 1.20 13.41
N VAL A 133 -10.13 0.05 13.54
CA VAL A 133 -10.24 -0.70 14.80
C VAL A 133 -9.09 -1.69 14.85
N LYS A 134 -8.28 -1.64 15.92
CA LYS A 134 -7.28 -2.66 16.21
C LYS A 134 -7.99 -3.94 16.63
N THR A 135 -8.14 -4.88 15.72
CA THR A 135 -8.97 -6.08 15.90
C THR A 135 -8.24 -7.21 16.64
N LYS A 136 -6.92 -7.32 16.52
CA LYS A 136 -6.15 -8.38 17.20
C LYS A 136 -6.34 -8.41 18.73
N PRO A 137 -6.29 -7.27 19.46
CA PRO A 137 -6.58 -7.29 20.90
C PRO A 137 -8.00 -7.74 21.25
N LEU A 138 -8.97 -7.49 20.36
CA LEU A 138 -10.36 -7.92 20.54
C LEU A 138 -10.55 -9.41 20.20
N ALA A 139 -9.80 -9.93 19.23
CA ALA A 139 -9.86 -11.34 18.85
C ALA A 139 -9.28 -12.26 19.92
N LYS A 140 -8.25 -11.81 20.65
CA LYS A 140 -7.57 -12.64 21.65
C LYS A 140 -8.51 -13.24 22.71
N PRO A 141 -9.33 -12.47 23.44
CA PRO A 141 -10.27 -13.06 24.40
C PRO A 141 -11.33 -13.95 23.73
N ALA A 142 -11.74 -13.66 22.50
CA ALA A 142 -12.68 -14.48 21.76
C ALA A 142 -12.08 -15.85 21.38
N ILE A 143 -10.80 -15.90 20.99
CA ILE A 143 -10.05 -17.14 20.75
C ILE A 143 -9.97 -17.96 22.04
N GLU A 144 -9.59 -17.33 23.15
CA GLU A 144 -9.47 -18.01 24.45
C GLU A 144 -10.81 -18.57 24.94
N ALA A 145 -11.92 -17.87 24.72
CA ALA A 145 -13.26 -18.33 25.11
C ALA A 145 -13.68 -19.63 24.38
N VAL A 146 -13.23 -19.83 23.14
CA VAL A 146 -13.46 -21.10 22.43
C VAL A 146 -12.47 -22.17 22.87
N ARG A 147 -11.20 -21.81 23.05
CA ARG A 147 -10.17 -22.77 23.50
C ARG A 147 -10.45 -23.37 24.88
N ASN A 148 -10.94 -22.55 25.81
CA ASN A 148 -11.26 -23.00 27.18
C ASN A 148 -12.66 -23.61 27.32
N GLY A 149 -13.45 -23.65 26.22
CA GLY A 149 -14.77 -24.25 26.19
C GLY A 149 -15.91 -23.38 26.74
N SER A 150 -15.63 -22.12 27.10
CA SER A 150 -16.68 -21.14 27.49
C SER A 150 -17.67 -20.86 26.37
N ILE A 151 -17.19 -20.93 25.11
CA ILE A 151 -17.99 -20.89 23.90
C ILE A 151 -17.73 -22.15 23.09
N ARG A 152 -18.78 -22.83 22.66
CA ARG A 152 -18.67 -24.01 21.79
C ARG A 152 -19.24 -23.71 20.41
N ILE A 153 -18.47 -24.07 19.39
CA ILE A 153 -18.91 -23.98 18.00
C ILE A 153 -19.54 -25.29 17.57
N VAL A 154 -20.74 -25.22 17.02
CA VAL A 154 -21.50 -26.39 16.59
C VAL A 154 -21.87 -26.26 15.11
N PRO A 155 -21.51 -27.22 14.28
CA PRO A 155 -20.68 -28.40 14.56
C PRO A 155 -19.19 -28.06 14.74
N LYS A 156 -18.47 -28.90 15.46
CA LYS A 156 -17.08 -28.65 15.91
C LYS A 156 -16.09 -28.39 14.77
N PHE A 157 -16.31 -28.94 13.59
CA PHE A 157 -15.39 -28.77 12.46
C PHE A 157 -15.20 -27.30 12.04
N TRP A 158 -16.16 -26.40 12.36
CA TRP A 158 -16.03 -24.96 12.11
C TRP A 158 -15.05 -24.24 13.05
N GLU A 159 -14.56 -24.91 14.11
CA GLU A 159 -13.55 -24.34 14.99
C GLU A 159 -12.26 -24.01 14.22
N ASN A 160 -11.86 -24.85 13.25
CA ASN A 160 -10.66 -24.59 12.45
C ASN A 160 -10.81 -23.30 11.64
N THR A 161 -11.94 -23.11 10.98
CA THR A 161 -12.24 -21.88 10.22
C THR A 161 -12.30 -20.66 11.15
N TYR A 162 -12.91 -20.82 12.34
CA TYR A 162 -13.00 -19.77 13.33
C TYR A 162 -11.59 -19.31 13.79
N PHE A 163 -10.71 -20.25 14.13
CA PHE A 163 -9.36 -19.93 14.57
C PHE A 163 -8.54 -19.30 13.45
N ASP A 164 -8.59 -19.85 12.25
CA ASP A 164 -7.88 -19.30 11.10
C ASP A 164 -8.27 -17.83 10.85
N TRP A 165 -9.56 -17.52 10.85
CA TRP A 165 -10.04 -16.16 10.71
C TRP A 165 -9.61 -15.23 11.85
N LYS A 166 -9.67 -15.70 13.10
CA LYS A 166 -9.38 -14.87 14.27
C LYS A 166 -7.88 -14.65 14.49
N GLU A 167 -7.07 -15.65 14.22
CA GLU A 167 -5.61 -15.58 14.37
C GLU A 167 -4.97 -14.71 13.27
N ASN A 168 -5.54 -14.76 12.05
CA ASN A 168 -5.09 -14.00 10.90
C ASN A 168 -5.86 -12.68 10.70
N ILE A 169 -6.65 -12.24 11.68
CA ILE A 169 -7.48 -11.05 11.55
C ILE A 169 -6.64 -9.80 11.34
N ARG A 170 -7.04 -8.98 10.37
CA ARG A 170 -6.43 -7.68 10.08
C ARG A 170 -7.23 -6.56 10.74
N ASP A 171 -6.57 -5.43 10.97
CA ASP A 171 -7.25 -4.24 11.47
C ASP A 171 -8.38 -3.81 10.52
N TRP A 172 -9.51 -3.45 11.08
CA TRP A 172 -10.72 -3.15 10.34
C TRP A 172 -10.84 -1.66 10.05
N CYS A 173 -10.77 -1.27 8.77
CA CYS A 173 -11.08 0.09 8.36
C CYS A 173 -12.58 0.36 8.49
N ILE A 174 -12.95 1.31 9.35
CA ILE A 174 -14.33 1.70 9.61
C ILE A 174 -14.74 2.99 8.90
N SER A 175 -13.81 3.74 8.34
CA SER A 175 -14.11 4.95 7.57
C SER A 175 -14.96 4.63 6.34
N ARG A 176 -15.96 5.47 6.09
CA ARG A 176 -16.79 5.46 4.88
C ARG A 176 -16.99 6.90 4.42
N GLN A 177 -16.78 7.16 3.14
CA GLN A 177 -16.99 8.48 2.51
C GLN A 177 -18.44 8.58 2.02
N ILE A 178 -19.39 8.64 2.97
CA ILE A 178 -20.82 8.68 2.73
C ILE A 178 -21.45 9.85 3.47
N TRP A 179 -22.46 10.45 2.89
CA TRP A 179 -23.20 11.56 3.51
C TRP A 179 -24.15 11.11 4.61
N TRP A 180 -24.66 9.89 4.51
CA TRP A 180 -25.57 9.27 5.46
C TRP A 180 -24.94 8.02 6.07
N GLY A 181 -24.85 7.97 7.39
CA GLY A 181 -24.29 6.82 8.11
C GLY A 181 -23.99 7.15 9.57
N HIS A 182 -23.37 6.21 10.27
CA HIS A 182 -22.93 6.42 11.65
C HIS A 182 -21.69 7.31 11.66
N GLN A 183 -21.77 8.38 12.44
CA GLN A 183 -20.61 9.25 12.67
C GLN A 183 -19.60 8.52 13.57
N ILE A 184 -18.32 8.56 13.19
CA ILE A 184 -17.23 8.09 14.04
C ILE A 184 -17.08 9.09 15.19
N PRO A 185 -17.11 8.64 16.47
CA PRO A 185 -17.08 9.52 17.64
C PRO A 185 -15.66 10.04 17.88
N ALA A 186 -15.17 10.87 16.99
CA ALA A 186 -13.83 11.46 17.01
C ALA A 186 -13.92 12.97 16.80
N TRP A 187 -13.30 13.72 17.69
CA TRP A 187 -13.28 15.18 17.68
C TRP A 187 -11.85 15.68 17.46
N ASN A 188 -11.72 16.65 16.57
CA ASN A 188 -10.45 17.32 16.30
C ASN A 188 -10.43 18.66 17.04
N CYS A 189 -9.43 18.88 17.87
CA CYS A 189 -9.19 20.19 18.46
C CYS A 189 -8.78 21.18 17.38
N LYS A 190 -9.51 22.30 17.23
CA LYS A 190 -9.21 23.33 16.24
C LYS A 190 -7.93 24.13 16.55
N VAL A 191 -7.45 24.09 17.78
CA VAL A 191 -6.30 24.86 18.24
C VAL A 191 -5.00 24.06 18.09
N CYS A 192 -4.95 22.83 18.60
CA CYS A 192 -3.74 22.01 18.61
C CYS A 192 -3.76 20.82 17.64
N GLY A 193 -4.89 20.55 16.98
CA GLY A 193 -5.06 19.44 16.08
C GLY A 193 -5.14 18.05 16.75
N GLU A 194 -5.17 18.01 18.09
CA GLU A 194 -5.32 16.76 18.84
C GLU A 194 -6.67 16.10 18.55
N ILE A 195 -6.64 14.77 18.45
CA ILE A 195 -7.82 13.97 18.17
C ILE A 195 -8.23 13.22 19.44
N THR A 196 -9.46 13.45 19.89
CA THR A 196 -10.05 12.73 21.01
C THR A 196 -11.15 11.81 20.51
N VAL A 197 -11.11 10.54 20.94
CA VAL A 197 -12.17 9.56 20.68
C VAL A 197 -12.95 9.35 21.96
N ALA A 198 -14.22 9.72 21.97
CA ALA A 198 -15.09 9.60 23.13
C ALA A 198 -16.53 9.38 22.68
N ARG A 199 -17.40 8.92 23.59
CA ARG A 199 -18.82 8.76 23.28
C ARG A 199 -19.57 10.09 23.28
N GLU A 200 -19.15 11.01 24.14
CA GLU A 200 -19.70 12.37 24.33
C GLU A 200 -18.56 13.35 24.61
#